data_a65d4e20bfc2d162bb91e3f042fba431
#
_entry.id   a65d4e20bfc2d162bb91e3f042fba431
#
_cell.length_a   1.000
_cell.length_b   1.000
_cell.length_c   1.000
_cell.angle_alpha   90.00
_cell.angle_beta   90.00
_cell.angle_gamma   90.00
#
_symmetry.space_group_name_H-M   'P 1'
#
loop_
_entity.id
_entity.type
_entity.pdbx_description
1 polymer ?
#
loop_
_entity_poly.entity_id
_entity_poly.type
_entity_poly.pdbx_seq_one_letter_code
_entity_poly.pdbx_strand_id
1 'polypeptide(L)'
;MFGGLQWTSSISTGIVKSSEELNNLTTQFNYIGNINDNIAYMGGFSYMQEDNFSMLGISGGLSFGDFIWTFEADQAENWIEGNTSLALYDEIVWEIIQGIHLIGKYDYFDPKTDWLTGSISRYTFGAEIYPLNIMEIKLQLRMNQVDLNNASTQDPEYLIQTHFWF
;
A
#
# COMPACT_ATOMS: atom_id res chain seq x y z
N MET A 1 -20.51 1.69 -19.81
CA MET A 1 -19.26 2.17 -19.19
C MET A 1 -19.66 3.16 -18.10
N PHE A 2 -19.48 2.78 -16.84
CA PHE A 2 -19.77 3.66 -15.71
C PHE A 2 -18.47 3.81 -14.94
N GLY A 3 -18.04 5.05 -14.75
CA GLY A 3 -16.91 5.39 -13.91
C GLY A 3 -17.36 6.35 -12.82
N GLY A 4 -16.71 6.30 -11.65
CA GLY A 4 -16.97 7.19 -10.53
C GLY A 4 -15.73 7.95 -10.13
N LEU A 5 -15.85 9.26 -9.94
CA LEU A 5 -14.86 10.11 -9.32
C LEU A 5 -15.22 10.31 -7.85
N GLN A 6 -14.30 10.03 -6.97
CA GLN A 6 -14.41 10.32 -5.54
C GLN A 6 -13.34 11.35 -5.16
N TRP A 7 -13.76 12.37 -4.44
CA TRP A 7 -12.86 13.33 -3.83
C TRP A 7 -13.13 13.39 -2.33
N THR A 8 -12.05 13.34 -1.54
CA THR A 8 -12.10 13.46 -0.09
C THR A 8 -11.06 14.47 0.36
N SER A 9 -11.41 15.38 1.24
CA SER A 9 -10.47 16.28 1.90
C SER A 9 -10.80 16.36 3.38
N SER A 10 -9.78 16.49 4.21
CA SER A 10 -9.92 16.68 5.65
C SER A 10 -8.89 17.67 6.19
N ILE A 11 -9.27 18.33 7.27
CA ILE A 11 -8.37 19.16 8.08
C ILE A 11 -8.44 18.60 9.48
N SER A 12 -7.30 18.34 10.10
CA SER A 12 -7.21 17.78 11.44
C SER A 12 -6.07 18.39 12.25
N THR A 13 -6.05 18.09 13.52
CA THR A 13 -4.85 18.30 14.35
C THR A 13 -3.76 17.34 13.92
N GLY A 14 -2.50 17.68 14.17
CA GLY A 14 -1.32 16.98 13.68
C GLY A 14 -1.37 15.46 13.85
N ILE A 15 -1.00 14.74 12.79
CA ILE A 15 -0.92 13.29 12.75
C ILE A 15 0.53 12.82 12.91
N VAL A 16 1.47 13.53 12.27
CA VAL A 16 2.91 13.22 12.30
C VAL A 16 3.57 13.89 13.51
N LYS A 17 3.18 15.13 13.81
CA LYS A 17 3.64 15.87 14.98
C LYS A 17 2.45 16.20 15.86
N SER A 18 2.51 15.84 17.14
CA SER A 18 1.46 16.18 18.11
C SER A 18 1.30 17.71 18.19
N SER A 19 0.21 18.22 17.68
CA SER A 19 -0.17 19.63 17.73
C SER A 19 -1.63 19.75 18.15
N GLU A 20 -1.96 20.78 18.95
CA GLU A 20 -3.34 21.12 19.31
C GLU A 20 -4.00 21.99 18.22
N GLU A 21 -3.22 22.51 17.26
CA GLU A 21 -3.71 23.32 16.16
C GLU A 21 -4.13 22.48 14.95
N LEU A 22 -5.06 22.99 14.15
CA LEU A 22 -5.49 22.42 12.89
C LEU A 22 -4.42 22.71 11.81
N ASN A 23 -3.41 21.86 11.73
CA ASN A 23 -2.25 22.08 10.86
C ASN A 23 -2.05 20.92 9.83
N ASN A 24 -2.92 19.93 9.84
CA ASN A 24 -2.89 18.84 8.87
C ASN A 24 -3.98 19.03 7.82
N LEU A 25 -3.58 19.06 6.56
CA LEU A 25 -4.46 19.04 5.40
C LEU A 25 -4.21 17.76 4.62
N THR A 26 -5.26 16.98 4.38
CA THR A 26 -5.22 15.84 3.47
C THR A 26 -6.23 16.00 2.35
N THR A 27 -5.88 15.56 1.15
CA THR A 27 -6.80 15.48 0.01
C THR A 27 -6.50 14.24 -0.82
N GLN A 28 -7.54 13.62 -1.35
CA GLN A 28 -7.44 12.42 -2.16
C GLN A 28 -8.47 12.48 -3.29
N PHE A 29 -8.03 12.11 -4.47
CA PHE A 29 -8.86 11.90 -5.65
C PHE A 29 -8.72 10.46 -6.12
N ASN A 30 -9.83 9.79 -6.33
CA ASN A 30 -9.86 8.44 -6.88
C ASN A 30 -10.83 8.39 -8.05
N TYR A 31 -10.45 7.69 -9.09
CA TYR A 31 -11.32 7.35 -10.21
C TYR A 31 -11.36 5.83 -10.38
N ILE A 32 -12.56 5.30 -10.51
CA ILE A 32 -12.80 3.88 -10.75
C ILE A 32 -13.67 3.77 -12.01
N GLY A 33 -13.29 2.91 -12.94
CA GLY A 33 -14.01 2.69 -14.17
C GLY A 33 -13.92 1.24 -14.64
N ASN A 34 -14.84 0.86 -15.50
CA ASN A 34 -14.88 -0.45 -16.15
C ASN A 34 -14.73 -0.26 -17.66
N ILE A 35 -13.88 -1.04 -18.30
CA ILE A 35 -13.80 -1.13 -19.76
C ILE A 35 -14.93 -2.04 -20.28
N ASN A 36 -15.14 -3.16 -19.59
CA ASN A 36 -16.22 -4.12 -19.81
C ASN A 36 -16.50 -4.89 -18.50
N ASP A 37 -17.33 -5.94 -18.55
CA ASP A 37 -17.73 -6.71 -17.36
C ASP A 37 -16.57 -7.47 -16.72
N ASN A 38 -15.46 -7.70 -17.47
CA ASN A 38 -14.31 -8.45 -16.99
C ASN A 38 -13.07 -7.59 -16.71
N ILE A 39 -13.10 -6.30 -17.07
CA ILE A 39 -11.94 -5.40 -16.92
C ILE A 39 -12.39 -4.15 -16.20
N ALA A 40 -11.83 -3.96 -15.01
CA ALA A 40 -11.98 -2.73 -14.23
C ALA A 40 -10.60 -2.10 -13.98
N TYR A 41 -10.58 -0.79 -13.79
CA TYR A 41 -9.36 -0.05 -13.46
C TYR A 41 -9.66 1.02 -12.43
N MET A 42 -8.64 1.37 -11.67
CA MET A 42 -8.67 2.49 -10.74
C MET A 42 -7.38 3.31 -10.85
N GLY A 43 -7.47 4.58 -10.51
CA GLY A 43 -6.33 5.46 -10.38
C GLY A 43 -6.61 6.50 -9.31
N GLY A 44 -5.60 6.87 -8.57
CA GLY A 44 -5.73 7.80 -7.47
C GLY A 44 -4.52 8.72 -7.34
N PHE A 45 -4.77 9.83 -6.67
CA PHE A 45 -3.80 10.83 -6.30
C PHE A 45 -4.11 11.28 -4.87
N SER A 46 -3.10 11.36 -4.03
CA SER A 46 -3.22 11.85 -2.66
C SER A 46 -2.20 12.92 -2.35
N TYR A 47 -2.57 13.84 -1.49
CA TYR A 47 -1.67 14.85 -0.95
C TYR A 47 -1.95 15.05 0.53
N MET A 48 -0.89 15.16 1.32
CA MET A 48 -0.93 15.48 2.74
C MET A 48 0.10 16.56 3.04
N GLN A 49 -0.25 17.48 3.90
CA GLN A 49 0.65 18.49 4.44
C GLN A 49 0.40 18.69 5.92
N GLU A 50 1.47 18.73 6.70
CA GLU A 50 1.47 19.05 8.11
C GLU A 50 2.76 19.79 8.45
N ASP A 51 2.63 21.11 8.78
CA ASP A 51 3.79 22.00 8.99
C ASP A 51 4.79 21.95 7.81
N ASN A 52 6.02 21.49 8.09
CA ASN A 52 7.08 21.32 7.09
C ASN A 52 7.07 19.94 6.40
N PHE A 53 6.23 19.02 6.86
CA PHE A 53 6.06 17.71 6.25
C PHE A 53 5.07 17.80 5.10
N SER A 54 5.40 17.19 3.97
CA SER A 54 4.45 17.00 2.89
C SER A 54 4.61 15.60 2.28
N MET A 55 3.52 15.05 1.79
CA MET A 55 3.51 13.75 1.12
C MET A 55 2.62 13.82 -0.11
N LEU A 56 3.11 13.27 -1.21
CA LEU A 56 2.43 13.14 -2.48
C LEU A 56 2.35 11.65 -2.82
N GLY A 57 1.15 11.17 -3.12
CA GLY A 57 0.92 9.79 -3.48
C GLY A 57 0.21 9.63 -4.82
N ILE A 58 0.55 8.57 -5.53
CA ILE A 58 -0.19 8.06 -6.68
C ILE A 58 -0.53 6.59 -6.45
N SER A 59 -1.71 6.18 -6.86
CA SER A 59 -2.14 4.79 -6.76
C SER A 59 -2.87 4.36 -8.02
N GLY A 60 -2.90 3.06 -8.27
CA GLY A 60 -3.64 2.52 -9.38
C GLY A 60 -3.92 1.04 -9.22
N GLY A 61 -4.77 0.53 -10.10
CA GLY A 61 -5.11 -0.88 -10.12
C GLY A 61 -5.80 -1.28 -11.40
N LEU A 62 -5.68 -2.54 -11.71
CA LEU A 62 -6.29 -3.21 -12.84
C LEU A 62 -6.87 -4.55 -12.38
N SER A 63 -8.13 -4.80 -12.68
CA SER A 63 -8.77 -6.10 -12.53
C SER A 63 -9.05 -6.69 -13.91
N PHE A 64 -8.64 -7.92 -14.11
CA PHE A 64 -8.87 -8.67 -15.34
C PHE A 64 -9.26 -10.12 -15.02
N GLY A 65 -10.54 -10.45 -15.18
CA GLY A 65 -11.08 -11.75 -14.77
C GLY A 65 -10.77 -12.02 -13.30
N ASP A 66 -10.06 -13.13 -13.04
CA ASP A 66 -9.69 -13.57 -11.69
C ASP A 66 -8.39 -12.92 -11.16
N PHE A 67 -7.82 -11.97 -11.90
CA PHE A 67 -6.58 -11.28 -11.58
C PHE A 67 -6.85 -9.85 -11.13
N ILE A 68 -6.21 -9.42 -10.03
CA ILE A 68 -6.20 -8.06 -9.55
C ILE A 68 -4.75 -7.64 -9.34
N TRP A 69 -4.38 -6.48 -9.87
CA TRP A 69 -3.12 -5.82 -9.62
C TRP A 69 -3.37 -4.44 -9.06
N THR A 70 -2.68 -4.07 -7.98
CA THR A 70 -2.72 -2.74 -7.38
C THR A 70 -1.33 -2.25 -7.06
N PHE A 71 -1.13 -0.94 -7.15
CA PHE A 71 0.12 -0.29 -6.76
C PHE A 71 -0.14 1.05 -6.08
N GLU A 72 0.83 1.48 -5.28
CA GLU A 72 0.90 2.80 -4.68
C GLU A 72 2.36 3.27 -4.61
N ALA A 73 2.58 4.56 -4.84
CA ALA A 73 3.88 5.18 -4.70
C ALA A 73 3.71 6.53 -4.01
N ASP A 74 4.39 6.70 -2.88
CA ASP A 74 4.35 7.88 -2.04
C ASP A 74 5.73 8.49 -1.90
N GLN A 75 5.84 9.78 -2.16
CA GLN A 75 7.03 10.56 -1.86
C GLN A 75 6.71 11.54 -0.74
N ALA A 76 7.54 11.54 0.29
CA ALA A 76 7.40 12.44 1.41
C ALA A 76 8.64 13.33 1.59
N GLU A 77 8.40 14.60 1.90
CA GLU A 77 9.44 15.54 2.28
C GLU A 77 9.40 15.79 3.79
N ASN A 78 10.57 15.84 4.42
CA ASN A 78 10.71 16.09 5.85
C ASN A 78 10.06 15.03 6.78
N TRP A 79 9.83 13.80 6.31
CA TRP A 79 9.59 12.66 7.21
C TRP A 79 10.74 12.52 8.21
N ILE A 80 11.97 12.59 7.70
CA ILE A 80 13.18 12.90 8.48
C ILE A 80 13.62 14.29 8.03
N GLU A 81 13.83 15.21 8.95
CA GLU A 81 14.13 16.62 8.68
C GLU A 81 15.21 16.80 7.60
N GLY A 82 14.88 17.58 6.57
CA GLY A 82 15.75 17.90 5.45
C GLY A 82 15.92 16.77 4.43
N ASN A 83 15.12 15.69 4.50
CA ASN A 83 15.26 14.55 3.58
C ASN A 83 13.96 14.25 2.84
N THR A 84 14.11 13.63 1.68
CA THR A 84 13.03 13.04 0.90
C THR A 84 12.99 11.53 1.19
N SER A 85 11.80 11.00 1.40
CA SER A 85 11.52 9.57 1.59
C SER A 85 10.66 9.04 0.45
N LEU A 86 10.78 7.75 0.14
CA LEU A 86 9.99 7.08 -0.89
C LEU A 86 9.39 5.78 -0.33
N ALA A 87 8.11 5.58 -0.53
CA ALA A 87 7.44 4.31 -0.27
C ALA A 87 6.78 3.79 -1.55
N LEU A 88 6.93 2.50 -1.81
CA LEU A 88 6.27 1.81 -2.93
C LEU A 88 5.55 0.59 -2.40
N TYR A 89 4.40 0.33 -2.94
CA TYR A 89 3.60 -0.86 -2.70
C TYR A 89 3.11 -1.43 -4.03
N ASP A 90 3.20 -2.74 -4.17
CA ASP A 90 2.71 -3.48 -5.34
C ASP A 90 2.09 -4.79 -4.87
N GLU A 91 0.89 -5.12 -5.35
CA GLU A 91 0.19 -6.34 -5.00
C GLU A 91 -0.47 -6.97 -6.22
N ILE A 92 -0.29 -8.27 -6.35
CA ILE A 92 -1.02 -9.11 -7.29
C ILE A 92 -1.82 -10.13 -6.50
N VAL A 93 -3.11 -10.24 -6.81
CA VAL A 93 -4.02 -11.25 -6.29
C VAL A 93 -4.57 -12.06 -7.45
N TRP A 94 -4.53 -13.37 -7.34
CA TRP A 94 -5.10 -14.29 -8.32
C TRP A 94 -6.05 -15.27 -7.64
N GLU A 95 -7.33 -15.21 -7.99
CA GLU A 95 -8.32 -16.20 -7.57
C GLU A 95 -8.15 -17.48 -8.43
N ILE A 96 -7.52 -18.51 -7.86
CA ILE A 96 -7.26 -19.77 -8.58
C ILE A 96 -8.49 -20.69 -8.65
N ILE A 97 -9.32 -20.63 -7.64
CA ILE A 97 -10.66 -21.21 -7.54
C ILE A 97 -11.48 -20.36 -6.58
N GLN A 98 -12.80 -20.45 -6.64
CA GLN A 98 -13.68 -19.71 -5.76
C GLN A 98 -13.29 -19.91 -4.27
N GLY A 99 -12.99 -18.79 -3.59
CA GLY A 99 -12.61 -18.77 -2.19
C GLY A 99 -11.14 -19.13 -1.90
N ILE A 100 -10.27 -19.26 -2.91
CA ILE A 100 -8.82 -19.40 -2.71
C ILE A 100 -8.08 -18.41 -3.61
N HIS A 101 -7.38 -17.48 -2.99
CA HIS A 101 -6.55 -16.49 -3.66
C HIS A 101 -5.06 -16.74 -3.38
N LEU A 102 -4.23 -16.58 -4.40
CA LEU A 102 -2.79 -16.44 -4.24
C LEU A 102 -2.42 -14.97 -4.26
N ILE A 103 -1.47 -14.59 -3.41
CA ILE A 103 -1.05 -13.20 -3.22
C ILE A 103 0.45 -13.10 -3.40
N GLY A 104 0.88 -12.12 -4.18
CA GLY A 104 2.25 -11.64 -4.25
C GLY A 104 2.28 -10.16 -3.93
N LYS A 105 3.15 -9.72 -2.99
CA LYS A 105 3.32 -8.30 -2.65
C LYS A 105 4.79 -7.92 -2.68
N TYR A 106 5.03 -6.69 -3.06
CA TYR A 106 6.30 -6.02 -2.92
C TYR A 106 6.09 -4.69 -2.20
N ASP A 107 6.77 -4.52 -1.08
CA ASP A 107 6.83 -3.29 -0.34
C ASP A 107 8.27 -2.77 -0.38
N TYR A 108 8.46 -1.48 -0.62
CA TYR A 108 9.72 -0.79 -0.56
C TYR A 108 9.59 0.49 0.24
N PHE A 109 10.53 0.76 1.09
CA PHE A 109 10.62 2.00 1.83
C PHE A 109 12.06 2.49 1.90
N ASP A 110 12.27 3.71 1.44
CA ASP A 110 13.53 4.42 1.56
C ASP A 110 13.30 5.68 2.40
N PRO A 111 13.78 5.72 3.65
CA PRO A 111 13.61 6.87 4.52
C PRO A 111 14.41 8.09 4.09
N LYS A 112 15.45 7.90 3.26
CA LYS A 112 16.36 8.95 2.79
C LYS A 112 16.90 8.64 1.41
N THR A 113 16.23 9.11 0.37
CA THR A 113 16.60 8.83 -1.03
C THR A 113 17.99 9.34 -1.43
N ASP A 114 18.56 10.29 -0.68
CA ASP A 114 19.92 10.81 -0.90
C ASP A 114 21.03 9.90 -0.35
N TRP A 115 20.69 8.88 0.42
CA TRP A 115 21.63 7.94 0.99
C TRP A 115 21.66 6.66 0.17
N LEU A 116 22.85 6.09 0.00
CA LEU A 116 23.04 4.82 -0.72
C LEU A 116 22.58 3.59 0.08
N THR A 117 22.21 3.76 1.34
CA THR A 117 21.88 2.66 2.25
C THR A 117 20.73 3.05 3.17
N GLY A 118 20.01 2.03 3.68
CA GLY A 118 18.93 2.22 4.66
C GLY A 118 17.55 1.95 4.09
N SER A 119 17.43 1.62 2.80
CA SER A 119 16.18 1.17 2.22
C SER A 119 15.79 -0.23 2.72
N ILE A 120 14.51 -0.49 2.78
CA ILE A 120 13.92 -1.75 3.20
C ILE A 120 13.02 -2.25 2.06
N SER A 121 13.26 -3.47 1.61
CA SER A 121 12.37 -4.18 0.69
C SER A 121 11.74 -5.36 1.38
N ARG A 122 10.45 -5.63 1.09
CA ARG A 122 9.74 -6.80 1.58
C ARG A 122 9.02 -7.48 0.43
N TYR A 123 9.26 -8.77 0.29
CA TYR A 123 8.53 -9.64 -0.62
C TYR A 123 7.59 -10.52 0.22
N THR A 124 6.32 -10.53 -0.09
CA THR A 124 5.34 -11.39 0.57
C THR A 124 4.69 -12.30 -0.46
N PHE A 125 4.67 -13.59 -0.16
CA PHE A 125 3.92 -14.59 -0.92
C PHE A 125 2.92 -15.25 0.01
N GLY A 126 1.70 -15.42 -0.43
CA GLY A 126 0.67 -15.95 0.44
C GLY A 126 -0.51 -16.57 -0.28
N ALA A 127 -1.36 -17.17 0.54
CA ALA A 127 -2.68 -17.63 0.14
C ALA A 127 -3.73 -17.11 1.13
N GLU A 128 -4.88 -16.70 0.61
CA GLU A 128 -6.09 -16.41 1.36
C GLU A 128 -7.12 -17.47 1.04
N ILE A 129 -7.71 -18.05 2.08
CA ILE A 129 -8.68 -19.13 1.98
C ILE A 129 -9.94 -18.69 2.71
N TYR A 130 -11.07 -18.73 2.04
CA TYR A 130 -12.39 -18.39 2.57
C TYR A 130 -13.23 -19.68 2.73
N PRO A 131 -13.01 -20.47 3.79
CA PRO A 131 -13.71 -21.73 4.00
C PRO A 131 -15.21 -21.53 4.30
N LEU A 132 -15.56 -20.35 4.80
CA LEU A 132 -16.92 -19.92 5.11
C LEU A 132 -17.06 -18.42 4.79
N ASN A 133 -18.28 -17.96 4.52
CA ASN A 133 -18.55 -16.53 4.25
C ASN A 133 -18.20 -15.58 5.40
N ILE A 134 -17.99 -16.11 6.60
CA ILE A 134 -17.68 -15.36 7.82
C ILE A 134 -16.23 -15.57 8.30
N MET A 135 -15.42 -16.31 7.53
CA MET A 135 -14.06 -16.69 7.95
C MET A 135 -13.07 -16.59 6.82
N GLU A 136 -11.94 -15.99 7.11
CA GLU A 136 -10.75 -15.94 6.26
C GLU A 136 -9.55 -16.55 7.01
N ILE A 137 -8.74 -17.30 6.31
CA ILE A 137 -7.44 -17.79 6.75
C ILE A 137 -6.38 -17.25 5.79
N LYS A 138 -5.39 -16.53 6.31
CA LYS A 138 -4.22 -16.05 5.56
C LYS A 138 -2.98 -16.82 5.96
N LEU A 139 -2.27 -17.34 4.97
CA LEU A 139 -0.97 -17.96 5.11
C LEU A 139 0.03 -17.11 4.34
N GLN A 140 1.08 -16.60 4.99
CA GLN A 140 2.05 -15.71 4.34
C GLN A 140 3.49 -16.09 4.69
N LEU A 141 4.36 -16.02 3.69
CA LEU A 141 5.80 -16.02 3.80
C LEU A 141 6.29 -14.61 3.46
N ARG A 142 7.01 -13.98 4.37
CA ARG A 142 7.60 -12.66 4.19
C ARG A 142 9.12 -12.75 4.21
N MET A 143 9.75 -12.14 3.25
CA MET A 143 11.20 -12.02 3.13
C MET A 143 11.56 -10.54 3.16
N ASN A 144 12.26 -10.12 4.20
CA ASN A 144 12.70 -8.74 4.37
C ASN A 144 14.16 -8.63 3.92
N GLN A 145 14.48 -7.58 3.18
CA GLN A 145 15.83 -7.21 2.82
C GLN A 145 16.07 -5.77 3.25
N VAL A 146 17.03 -5.55 4.11
CA VAL A 146 17.47 -4.22 4.54
C VAL A 146 18.79 -3.93 3.84
N ASP A 147 18.85 -2.82 3.12
CA ASP A 147 20.09 -2.36 2.48
C ASP A 147 20.93 -1.63 3.53
N LEU A 148 21.79 -2.41 4.15
CA LEU A 148 22.88 -1.93 5.01
C LEU A 148 24.18 -2.09 4.26
N ASN A 149 25.23 -1.33 4.61
CA ASN A 149 26.57 -1.42 4.03
C ASN A 149 27.15 -2.85 4.00
N ASN A 150 26.54 -3.79 4.73
CA ASN A 150 26.76 -5.24 4.64
C ASN A 150 25.35 -5.86 4.59
N ALA A 151 24.86 -6.15 3.40
CA ALA A 151 23.53 -6.70 3.17
C ALA A 151 23.22 -7.85 4.15
N SER A 152 22.34 -7.60 5.11
CA SER A 152 21.78 -8.63 5.97
C SER A 152 20.38 -8.94 5.48
N THR A 153 20.20 -10.07 4.82
CA THR A 153 18.87 -10.67 4.68
C THR A 153 18.40 -11.07 6.06
N GLN A 154 17.23 -10.57 6.45
CA GLN A 154 16.58 -11.03 7.67
C GLN A 154 15.99 -12.42 7.44
N ASP A 155 15.87 -13.21 8.50
CA ASP A 155 15.20 -14.51 8.44
C ASP A 155 13.77 -14.37 7.92
N PRO A 156 13.28 -15.32 7.12
CA PRO A 156 11.92 -15.28 6.62
C PRO A 156 10.91 -15.41 7.75
N GLU A 157 9.83 -14.65 7.66
CA GLU A 157 8.71 -14.68 8.61
C GLU A 157 7.57 -15.52 8.03
N TYR A 158 7.01 -16.41 8.85
CA TYR A 158 5.80 -17.18 8.53
C TYR A 158 4.65 -16.65 9.36
N LEU A 159 3.57 -16.22 8.69
CA LEU A 159 2.38 -15.71 9.37
C LEU A 159 1.17 -16.56 9.02
N ILE A 160 0.37 -16.82 10.06
CA ILE A 160 -0.96 -17.40 9.95
C ILE A 160 -1.91 -16.44 10.64
N GLN A 161 -2.91 -15.95 9.91
CA GLN A 161 -3.93 -15.05 10.44
C GLN A 161 -5.30 -15.65 10.17
N THR A 162 -6.21 -15.49 11.11
CA THR A 162 -7.62 -15.88 10.96
C THR A 162 -8.49 -14.68 11.27
N HIS A 163 -9.40 -14.35 10.37
CA HIS A 163 -10.38 -13.29 10.54
C HIS A 163 -11.78 -13.87 10.58
N PHE A 164 -12.59 -13.35 11.49
CA PHE A 164 -14.00 -13.70 11.62
C PHE A 164 -14.85 -12.44 11.59
N TRP A 165 -15.96 -12.47 10.83
CA TRP A 165 -16.96 -11.39 10.77
C TRP A 165 -18.26 -11.88 11.39
N PHE A 166 -18.88 -11.06 12.27
CA PHE A 166 -20.15 -11.37 12.95
C PHE A 166 -21.20 -10.30 12.62
#